data_5277d3f6294d209f18d6a2a733ec1a4b
#
_entry.id   5277d3f6294d209f18d6a2a733ec1a4b
#
_cell.length_a   1.000
_cell.length_b   1.000
_cell.length_c   1.000
_cell.angle_alpha   90.00
_cell.angle_beta   90.00
_cell.angle_gamma   90.00
#
_symmetry.space_group_name_H-M   'P 1'
#
loop_
_entity.id
_entity.type
_entity.pdbx_description
1 polymer ?
#
loop_
_entity_poly.entity_id
_entity_poly.type
_entity_poly.pdbx_seq_one_letter_code
_entity_poly.pdbx_strand_id
1 'polypeptide(L)'
;GESYETEVVVCAAGVWSKEVCKMVGLELPIKPKRGQILVTEPIEPIGETNVWDSDYIIAKHVSHMQKDETARRLGLGFAMSKTHPGNYLVGSTREYVGFDKSTTLEAFIAIAKRLVELFPVFRNVRIIRNFAGLRPACEDGRYVIGEDPDNPGFFVATGHEGDGIALAPVTGALVTQLICGEKTSLAIEELSPARFRVLKKEEQSTLERRRF
;
A
#
# COMPACT_ATOMS: atom_id res chain seq x y z
N GLY A 1 -7.21 -20.02 -22.28
CA GLY A 1 -5.94 -19.50 -21.74
C GLY A 1 -4.84 -20.50 -22.01
N GLU A 2 -3.60 -20.04 -21.97
CA GLU A 2 -2.44 -20.92 -22.05
C GLU A 2 -2.08 -21.44 -20.66
N SER A 3 -1.56 -22.66 -20.58
CA SER A 3 -1.05 -23.27 -19.35
C SER A 3 0.46 -23.42 -19.45
N TYR A 4 1.15 -23.11 -18.34
CA TYR A 4 2.59 -23.26 -18.24
C TYR A 4 2.90 -24.18 -17.05
N GLU A 5 3.75 -25.18 -17.26
CA GLU A 5 4.31 -25.98 -16.19
C GLU A 5 5.53 -25.27 -15.60
N THR A 6 5.57 -25.15 -14.27
CA THR A 6 6.67 -24.50 -13.55
C THR A 6 6.81 -25.07 -12.15
N GLU A 7 8.03 -25.11 -11.64
CA GLU A 7 8.31 -25.51 -10.25
C GLU A 7 8.09 -24.37 -9.25
N VAL A 8 8.13 -23.13 -9.71
CA VAL A 8 8.03 -21.92 -8.85
C VAL A 8 7.06 -20.91 -9.43
N VAL A 9 6.18 -20.40 -8.58
CA VAL A 9 5.27 -19.30 -8.89
C VAL A 9 5.45 -18.20 -7.84
N VAL A 10 5.63 -16.95 -8.28
CA VAL A 10 5.70 -15.79 -7.38
C VAL A 10 4.46 -14.92 -7.58
N CYS A 11 3.62 -14.84 -6.57
CA CYS A 11 2.46 -13.93 -6.55
C CYS A 11 2.90 -12.54 -6.10
N ALA A 12 3.13 -11.64 -7.06
CA ALA A 12 3.40 -10.21 -6.86
C ALA A 12 2.26 -9.34 -7.41
N ALA A 13 1.00 -9.79 -7.25
CA ALA A 13 -0.19 -9.21 -7.90
C ALA A 13 -0.75 -7.97 -7.19
N GLY A 14 -0.04 -7.38 -6.23
CA GLY A 14 -0.44 -6.15 -5.54
C GLY A 14 -1.82 -6.29 -4.88
N VAL A 15 -2.77 -5.41 -5.21
CA VAL A 15 -4.12 -5.42 -4.63
C VAL A 15 -4.96 -6.64 -5.02
N TRP A 16 -4.58 -7.35 -6.08
CA TRP A 16 -5.24 -8.60 -6.53
C TRP A 16 -4.59 -9.86 -5.96
N SER A 17 -3.57 -9.71 -5.10
CA SER A 17 -2.89 -10.87 -4.49
C SER A 17 -3.84 -11.74 -3.68
N LYS A 18 -4.87 -11.14 -3.06
CA LYS A 18 -5.90 -11.90 -2.34
C LYS A 18 -6.64 -12.87 -3.25
N GLU A 19 -7.06 -12.40 -4.43
CA GLU A 19 -7.80 -13.20 -5.41
C GLU A 19 -6.91 -14.29 -6.02
N VAL A 20 -5.67 -13.95 -6.35
CA VAL A 20 -4.70 -14.91 -6.91
C VAL A 20 -4.36 -16.00 -5.88
N CYS A 21 -4.01 -15.62 -4.65
CA CYS A 21 -3.67 -16.56 -3.59
C CYS A 21 -4.85 -17.48 -3.22
N LYS A 22 -6.09 -16.98 -3.33
CA LYS A 22 -7.29 -17.79 -3.11
C LYS A 22 -7.42 -18.95 -4.10
N MET A 23 -6.85 -18.84 -5.31
CA MET A 23 -6.87 -19.92 -6.31
C MET A 23 -6.10 -21.16 -5.84
N VAL A 24 -5.13 -21.00 -4.95
CA VAL A 24 -4.35 -22.08 -4.32
C VAL A 24 -4.78 -22.34 -2.87
N GLY A 25 -5.91 -21.80 -2.43
CA GLY A 25 -6.43 -21.99 -1.08
C GLY A 25 -5.79 -21.11 0.01
N LEU A 26 -4.86 -20.21 -0.36
CA LEU A 26 -4.24 -19.28 0.58
C LEU A 26 -5.10 -18.01 0.71
N GLU A 27 -5.63 -17.76 1.90
CA GLU A 27 -6.39 -16.53 2.18
C GLU A 27 -5.53 -15.49 2.85
N LEU A 28 -5.34 -14.37 2.16
CA LEU A 28 -4.59 -13.23 2.66
C LEU A 28 -5.52 -12.05 2.99
N PRO A 29 -5.31 -11.35 4.11
CA PRO A 29 -6.10 -10.18 4.51
C PRO A 29 -5.61 -8.91 3.78
N ILE A 30 -5.50 -8.97 2.46
CA ILE A 30 -5.12 -7.83 1.63
C ILE A 30 -6.38 -7.07 1.23
N LYS A 31 -6.37 -5.76 1.46
CA LYS A 31 -7.45 -4.83 1.07
C LYS A 31 -6.91 -3.72 0.19
N PRO A 32 -7.63 -3.35 -0.88
CA PRO A 32 -7.27 -2.16 -1.65
C PRO A 32 -7.50 -0.91 -0.83
N LYS A 33 -6.48 -0.05 -0.74
CA LYS A 33 -6.53 1.25 -0.09
C LYS A 33 -6.32 2.34 -1.12
N ARG A 34 -7.37 3.09 -1.45
CA ARG A 34 -7.33 4.16 -2.43
C ARG A 34 -6.48 5.33 -1.95
N GLY A 35 -5.63 5.86 -2.84
CA GLY A 35 -4.94 7.12 -2.65
C GLY A 35 -5.17 8.04 -3.83
N GLN A 36 -5.71 9.23 -3.58
CA GLN A 36 -5.95 10.25 -4.58
C GLN A 36 -4.79 11.24 -4.60
N ILE A 37 -4.37 11.66 -5.79
CA ILE A 37 -3.20 12.51 -6.03
C ILE A 37 -3.57 13.60 -7.04
N LEU A 38 -3.08 14.82 -6.81
CA LEU A 38 -3.13 15.93 -7.74
C LEU A 38 -1.81 16.05 -8.51
N VAL A 39 -1.90 16.53 -9.75
CA VAL A 39 -0.74 16.85 -10.61
C VAL A 39 -0.82 18.31 -10.97
N THR A 40 0.22 19.08 -10.65
CA THR A 40 0.31 20.49 -11.04
C THR A 40 0.80 20.64 -12.47
N GLU A 41 0.60 21.81 -13.09
CA GLU A 41 1.41 22.20 -14.22
C GLU A 41 2.90 22.29 -13.82
N PRO A 42 3.85 22.24 -14.78
CA PRO A 42 5.26 22.46 -14.48
C PRO A 42 5.50 23.89 -13.95
N ILE A 43 6.33 24.00 -12.92
CA ILE A 43 6.78 25.28 -12.37
C ILE A 43 8.28 25.24 -12.09
N GLU A 44 8.88 26.41 -11.88
CA GLU A 44 10.25 26.48 -11.40
C GLU A 44 10.42 25.69 -10.11
N PRO A 45 11.51 24.93 -9.96
CA PRO A 45 11.72 24.10 -8.79
C PRO A 45 11.73 24.89 -7.49
N ILE A 46 10.93 24.46 -6.52
CA ILE A 46 10.94 25.02 -5.16
C ILE A 46 11.80 24.20 -4.19
N GLY A 47 12.44 23.15 -4.68
CA GLY A 47 13.32 22.27 -3.93
C GLY A 47 13.67 21.01 -4.72
N GLU A 48 14.69 20.28 -4.25
CA GLU A 48 15.24 19.10 -4.91
C GLU A 48 14.76 17.77 -4.27
N THR A 49 14.15 17.83 -3.09
CA THR A 49 13.75 16.67 -2.31
C THR A 49 12.24 16.49 -2.28
N ASN A 50 11.80 15.26 -2.03
CA ASN A 50 10.41 15.00 -1.66
C ASN A 50 10.11 15.58 -0.29
N VAL A 51 8.92 16.16 -0.14
CA VAL A 51 8.46 16.76 1.12
C VAL A 51 7.22 16.02 1.61
N TRP A 52 7.16 15.76 2.89
CA TRP A 52 5.99 15.23 3.59
C TRP A 52 5.90 15.85 4.98
N ASP A 53 4.69 16.04 5.46
CA ASP A 53 4.43 16.58 6.79
C ASP A 53 4.24 15.46 7.83
N SER A 54 4.14 15.83 9.11
CA SER A 54 3.88 14.89 10.19
C SER A 54 2.51 14.23 10.06
N ASP A 55 1.51 14.91 9.48
CA ASP A 55 0.17 14.37 9.27
C ASP A 55 0.20 13.18 8.29
N TYR A 56 1.19 13.11 7.40
CA TYR A 56 1.41 11.95 6.54
C TYR A 56 1.67 10.68 7.35
N ILE A 57 2.52 10.76 8.38
CA ILE A 57 2.84 9.65 9.27
C ILE A 57 1.63 9.32 10.16
N ILE A 58 0.96 10.35 10.70
CA ILE A 58 -0.25 10.18 11.50
C ILE A 58 -1.35 9.47 10.71
N ALA A 59 -1.62 9.91 9.48
CA ALA A 59 -2.61 9.29 8.60
C ALA A 59 -2.27 7.83 8.26
N LYS A 60 -0.98 7.49 8.20
CA LYS A 60 -0.52 6.14 7.87
C LYS A 60 -0.65 5.17 9.05
N HIS A 61 -0.31 5.59 10.26
CA HIS A 61 -0.13 4.70 11.39
C HIS A 61 -1.16 4.89 12.52
N VAL A 62 -1.65 6.11 12.72
CA VAL A 62 -2.51 6.51 13.84
C VAL A 62 -3.61 7.49 13.42
N SER A 63 -4.31 7.19 12.32
CA SER A 63 -5.29 8.08 11.68
C SER A 63 -6.36 8.62 12.62
N HIS A 64 -6.69 7.89 13.71
CA HIS A 64 -7.62 8.34 14.74
C HIS A 64 -7.15 9.58 15.51
N MET A 65 -5.85 9.89 15.48
CA MET A 65 -5.27 11.07 16.12
C MET A 65 -5.37 12.35 15.27
N GLN A 66 -5.80 12.25 14.00
CA GLN A 66 -6.03 13.43 13.17
C GLN A 66 -7.18 14.28 13.76
N LYS A 67 -6.92 15.57 13.96
CA LYS A 67 -7.87 16.50 14.61
C LYS A 67 -8.98 16.93 13.68
N ASP A 68 -8.68 17.15 12.41
CA ASP A 68 -9.65 17.52 11.40
C ASP A 68 -10.48 16.29 10.97
N GLU A 69 -11.80 16.40 10.97
CA GLU A 69 -12.72 15.30 10.66
C GLU A 69 -12.62 14.87 9.20
N THR A 70 -12.51 15.83 8.28
CA THR A 70 -12.34 15.56 6.85
C THR A 70 -11.00 14.87 6.59
N ALA A 71 -9.92 15.37 7.21
CA ALA A 71 -8.60 14.75 7.11
C ALA A 71 -8.62 13.31 7.63
N ARG A 72 -9.26 13.08 8.78
CA ARG A 72 -9.39 11.73 9.37
C ARG A 72 -10.20 10.78 8.47
N ARG A 73 -11.34 11.23 7.94
CA ARG A 73 -12.20 10.41 7.08
C ARG A 73 -11.54 10.07 5.75
N LEU A 74 -10.82 11.02 5.15
CA LEU A 74 -10.06 10.81 3.92
C LEU A 74 -8.71 10.12 4.15
N GLY A 75 -8.25 9.98 5.41
CA GLY A 75 -6.88 9.56 5.71
C GLY A 75 -5.86 10.47 5.03
N LEU A 76 -6.12 11.80 5.08
CA LEU A 76 -5.33 12.79 4.39
C LEU A 76 -3.95 12.94 5.05
N GLY A 77 -2.90 12.78 4.26
CA GLY A 77 -1.53 13.10 4.63
C GLY A 77 -0.87 13.85 3.49
N PHE A 78 -0.05 14.84 3.81
CA PHE A 78 0.62 15.62 2.78
C PHE A 78 1.96 15.02 2.40
N ALA A 79 2.10 14.74 1.11
CA ALA A 79 3.38 14.43 0.48
C ALA A 79 3.43 15.12 -0.89
N MET A 80 4.58 15.62 -1.23
CA MET A 80 4.82 16.31 -2.50
C MET A 80 6.13 15.83 -3.11
N SER A 81 6.07 15.44 -4.39
CA SER A 81 7.21 14.95 -5.15
C SER A 81 7.28 15.64 -6.50
N LYS A 82 8.45 16.19 -6.82
CA LYS A 82 8.72 16.77 -8.15
C LYS A 82 8.96 15.64 -9.16
N THR A 83 8.42 15.78 -10.35
CA THR A 83 8.70 14.92 -11.49
C THR A 83 9.82 15.51 -12.34
N HIS A 84 10.42 14.71 -13.20
CA HIS A 84 11.46 15.18 -14.12
C HIS A 84 10.97 16.33 -15.04
N PRO A 85 9.73 16.33 -15.60
CA PRO A 85 9.22 17.45 -16.39
C PRO A 85 8.88 18.72 -15.59
N GLY A 86 9.02 18.72 -14.26
CA GLY A 86 8.77 19.89 -13.42
C GLY A 86 7.36 19.97 -12.80
N ASN A 87 6.48 19.02 -13.07
CA ASN A 87 5.20 18.89 -12.37
C ASN A 87 5.43 18.45 -10.93
N TYR A 88 4.50 18.76 -10.03
CA TYR A 88 4.45 18.20 -8.70
C TYR A 88 3.28 17.21 -8.56
N LEU A 89 3.58 16.06 -8.01
CA LEU A 89 2.59 15.09 -7.53
C LEU A 89 2.31 15.41 -6.07
N VAL A 90 1.06 15.69 -5.75
CA VAL A 90 0.65 16.14 -4.40
C VAL A 90 -0.45 15.25 -3.87
N GLY A 91 -0.30 14.72 -2.70
CA GLY A 91 -1.29 13.85 -2.04
C GLY A 91 -0.80 13.39 -0.69
N SER A 92 -1.48 12.45 -0.13
CA SER A 92 -2.55 11.66 -0.69
C SER A 92 -3.61 11.33 0.35
N THR A 93 -4.71 10.75 -0.12
CA THR A 93 -5.71 10.12 0.77
C THR A 93 -5.36 8.66 1.07
N ARG A 94 -6.07 8.05 2.06
CA ARG A 94 -5.99 6.63 2.44
C ARG A 94 -7.38 6.12 2.78
N GLU A 95 -8.10 5.64 1.76
CA GLU A 95 -9.52 5.32 1.87
C GLU A 95 -9.77 3.83 1.57
N TYR A 96 -10.59 3.18 2.38
CA TYR A 96 -11.04 1.81 2.12
C TYR A 96 -12.39 1.82 1.39
N VAL A 97 -12.35 1.84 0.07
CA VAL A 97 -13.52 1.93 -0.83
C VAL A 97 -13.58 0.79 -1.85
N GLY A 98 -12.95 -0.33 -1.52
CA GLY A 98 -12.83 -1.46 -2.44
C GLY A 98 -11.96 -1.13 -3.65
N PHE A 99 -12.31 -1.65 -4.81
CA PHE A 99 -11.58 -1.44 -6.06
C PHE A 99 -11.95 -0.13 -6.81
N ASP A 100 -12.68 0.79 -6.14
CA ASP A 100 -13.01 2.07 -6.73
C ASP A 100 -11.77 2.97 -6.89
N LYS A 101 -11.45 3.35 -8.13
CA LYS A 101 -10.38 4.28 -8.49
C LYS A 101 -10.88 5.66 -8.89
N SER A 102 -12.15 5.98 -8.62
CA SER A 102 -12.67 7.32 -8.87
C SER A 102 -11.99 8.35 -7.97
N THR A 103 -11.93 9.59 -8.45
CA THR A 103 -11.50 10.74 -7.66
C THR A 103 -12.72 11.52 -7.18
N THR A 104 -12.61 12.19 -6.03
CA THR A 104 -13.69 12.96 -5.44
C THR A 104 -13.34 14.43 -5.36
N LEU A 105 -14.33 15.31 -5.56
CA LEU A 105 -14.13 16.75 -5.40
C LEU A 105 -13.68 17.12 -3.98
N GLU A 106 -14.17 16.40 -2.99
CA GLU A 106 -13.79 16.59 -1.60
C GLU A 106 -12.32 16.36 -1.36
N ALA A 107 -11.78 15.22 -1.82
CA ALA A 107 -10.35 14.93 -1.70
C ALA A 107 -9.50 15.93 -2.51
N PHE A 108 -9.97 16.31 -3.70
CA PHE A 108 -9.33 17.35 -4.51
C PHE A 108 -9.17 18.64 -3.72
N ILE A 109 -10.28 19.15 -3.15
CA ILE A 109 -10.27 20.41 -2.38
C ILE A 109 -9.37 20.28 -1.13
N ALA A 110 -9.46 19.17 -0.40
CA ALA A 110 -8.67 18.98 0.81
C ALA A 110 -7.15 18.94 0.53
N ILE A 111 -6.73 18.24 -0.53
CA ILE A 111 -5.32 18.18 -0.93
C ILE A 111 -4.84 19.55 -1.43
N ALA A 112 -5.62 20.22 -2.29
CA ALA A 112 -5.25 21.53 -2.84
C ALA A 112 -5.16 22.60 -1.75
N LYS A 113 -6.09 22.60 -0.79
CA LYS A 113 -6.06 23.49 0.38
C LYS A 113 -4.79 23.28 1.19
N ARG A 114 -4.45 22.03 1.51
CA ARG A 114 -3.24 21.69 2.27
C ARG A 114 -1.97 22.10 1.52
N LEU A 115 -1.93 21.91 0.20
CA LEU A 115 -0.81 22.36 -0.64
C LEU A 115 -0.57 23.87 -0.50
N VAL A 116 -1.62 24.68 -0.63
CA VAL A 116 -1.50 26.15 -0.57
C VAL A 116 -1.20 26.64 0.85
N GLU A 117 -1.70 25.97 1.89
CA GLU A 117 -1.38 26.28 3.29
C GLU A 117 0.11 26.10 3.57
N LEU A 118 0.70 24.99 3.11
CA LEU A 118 2.12 24.68 3.35
C LEU A 118 3.05 25.40 2.38
N PHE A 119 2.61 25.60 1.15
CA PHE A 119 3.38 26.21 0.07
C PHE A 119 2.56 27.27 -0.67
N PRO A 120 2.47 28.51 -0.17
CA PRO A 120 1.64 29.57 -0.76
C PRO A 120 1.97 29.89 -2.23
N VAL A 121 3.16 29.55 -2.70
CA VAL A 121 3.57 29.72 -4.11
C VAL A 121 2.65 28.97 -5.08
N PHE A 122 2.00 27.90 -4.65
CA PHE A 122 1.07 27.14 -5.48
C PHE A 122 -0.33 27.77 -5.62
N ARG A 123 -0.61 28.91 -4.99
CA ARG A 123 -1.94 29.55 -5.02
C ARG A 123 -2.48 29.77 -6.43
N ASN A 124 -1.59 30.14 -7.36
CA ASN A 124 -1.95 30.44 -8.75
C ASN A 124 -1.50 29.36 -9.73
N VAL A 125 -1.00 28.23 -9.24
CA VAL A 125 -0.57 27.07 -10.06
C VAL A 125 -1.76 26.20 -10.40
N ARG A 126 -1.89 25.86 -11.67
CA ARG A 126 -3.00 25.03 -12.15
C ARG A 126 -2.80 23.56 -11.80
N ILE A 127 -3.87 22.91 -11.36
CA ILE A 127 -3.93 21.46 -11.30
C ILE A 127 -4.38 20.95 -12.67
N ILE A 128 -3.52 20.21 -13.34
CA ILE A 128 -3.77 19.73 -14.70
C ILE A 128 -4.37 18.32 -14.73
N ARG A 129 -4.25 17.57 -13.63
CA ARG A 129 -4.80 16.22 -13.51
C ARG A 129 -5.02 15.85 -12.03
N ASN A 130 -6.00 14.99 -11.82
CA ASN A 130 -6.13 14.18 -10.61
C ASN A 130 -6.32 12.71 -11.00
N PHE A 131 -5.84 11.80 -10.16
CA PHE A 131 -6.00 10.37 -10.35
C PHE A 131 -5.95 9.65 -9.01
N ALA A 132 -6.39 8.40 -9.01
CA ALA A 132 -6.31 7.53 -7.84
C ALA A 132 -5.63 6.21 -8.18
N GLY A 133 -4.89 5.69 -7.22
CA GLY A 133 -4.30 4.35 -7.24
C GLY A 133 -4.78 3.52 -6.05
N LEU A 134 -4.66 2.20 -6.16
CA LEU A 134 -4.98 1.27 -5.10
C LEU A 134 -3.71 0.67 -4.53
N ARG A 135 -3.51 0.82 -3.22
CA ARG A 135 -2.37 0.23 -2.51
C ARG A 135 -2.79 -1.10 -1.90
N PRO A 136 -1.96 -2.15 -1.98
CA PRO A 136 -2.21 -3.42 -1.30
C PRO A 136 -1.93 -3.25 0.20
N ALA A 137 -2.95 -3.00 1.00
CA ALA A 137 -2.81 -2.89 2.44
C ALA A 137 -3.11 -4.23 3.10
N CYS A 138 -2.19 -4.74 3.92
CA CYS A 138 -2.44 -5.87 4.79
C CYS A 138 -3.10 -5.39 6.08
N GLU A 139 -4.06 -6.15 6.61
CA GLU A 139 -4.82 -5.74 7.82
C GLU A 139 -3.95 -5.60 9.05
N ASP A 140 -2.89 -6.40 9.18
CA ASP A 140 -1.94 -6.33 10.28
C ASP A 140 -0.85 -5.25 10.10
N GLY A 141 -0.90 -4.50 8.98
CA GLY A 141 0.06 -3.45 8.67
C GLY A 141 1.45 -3.93 8.27
N ARG A 142 1.67 -5.24 8.13
CA ARG A 142 2.94 -5.85 7.74
C ARG A 142 2.91 -6.34 6.31
N TYR A 143 4.06 -6.37 5.65
CA TYR A 143 4.23 -6.97 4.33
C TYR A 143 4.01 -8.48 4.40
N VAL A 144 3.71 -9.11 3.26
CA VAL A 144 3.60 -10.56 3.16
C VAL A 144 4.66 -11.03 2.17
N ILE A 145 5.71 -11.67 2.69
CA ILE A 145 6.84 -12.15 1.91
C ILE A 145 7.18 -13.56 2.41
N GLY A 146 7.16 -14.54 1.51
CA GLY A 146 7.52 -15.91 1.85
C GLY A 146 6.82 -16.95 1.02
N GLU A 147 7.20 -18.20 1.23
CA GLU A 147 6.56 -19.37 0.65
C GLU A 147 5.27 -19.72 1.40
N ASP A 148 4.27 -20.17 0.66
CA ASP A 148 3.07 -20.77 1.26
C ASP A 148 3.37 -22.21 1.71
N PRO A 149 3.32 -22.52 3.01
CA PRO A 149 3.70 -23.84 3.49
C PRO A 149 2.77 -24.99 3.05
N ASP A 150 1.57 -24.71 2.52
CA ASP A 150 0.68 -25.77 1.99
C ASP A 150 0.84 -25.95 0.48
N ASN A 151 1.49 -25.02 -0.20
CA ASN A 151 1.73 -25.06 -1.64
C ASN A 151 3.23 -24.83 -1.90
N PRO A 152 4.07 -25.85 -1.74
CA PRO A 152 5.51 -25.75 -2.00
C PRO A 152 5.78 -25.20 -3.40
N GLY A 153 6.71 -24.26 -3.52
CA GLY A 153 7.00 -23.55 -4.75
C GLY A 153 6.11 -22.32 -5.01
N PHE A 154 5.07 -22.08 -4.19
CA PHE A 154 4.25 -20.87 -4.32
C PHE A 154 4.70 -19.79 -3.33
N PHE A 155 5.29 -18.72 -3.84
CA PHE A 155 5.80 -17.59 -3.07
C PHE A 155 4.90 -16.37 -3.19
N VAL A 156 4.85 -15.57 -2.13
CA VAL A 156 4.06 -14.33 -2.07
C VAL A 156 4.97 -13.14 -1.81
N ALA A 157 4.74 -12.03 -2.50
CA ALA A 157 5.39 -10.74 -2.30
C ALA A 157 4.34 -9.63 -2.45
N THR A 158 3.68 -9.23 -1.36
CA THR A 158 2.57 -8.27 -1.38
C THR A 158 2.41 -7.51 -0.05
N GLY A 159 1.40 -6.66 0.05
CA GLY A 159 1.05 -5.98 1.30
C GLY A 159 1.87 -4.72 1.61
N HIS A 160 2.68 -4.23 0.67
CA HIS A 160 3.62 -3.13 0.87
C HIS A 160 2.96 -1.74 0.95
N GLU A 161 1.66 -1.63 0.73
CA GLU A 161 0.92 -0.37 0.73
C GLU A 161 1.61 0.71 -0.12
N GLY A 162 1.98 1.85 0.48
CA GLY A 162 2.66 2.97 -0.19
C GLY A 162 4.17 2.83 -0.31
N ASP A 163 4.78 1.83 0.33
CA ASP A 163 6.24 1.67 0.39
C ASP A 163 6.79 0.73 -0.69
N GLY A 164 5.89 0.08 -1.44
CA GLY A 164 6.25 -1.01 -2.35
C GLY A 164 7.28 -0.65 -3.41
N ILE A 165 7.27 0.56 -3.94
CA ILE A 165 8.24 1.01 -4.95
C ILE A 165 9.65 1.04 -4.35
N ALA A 166 9.81 1.64 -3.17
CA ALA A 166 11.11 1.74 -2.49
C ALA A 166 11.61 0.37 -2.00
N LEU A 167 10.70 -0.53 -1.61
CA LEU A 167 11.05 -1.84 -1.07
C LEU A 167 11.14 -2.95 -2.13
N ALA A 168 10.74 -2.69 -3.39
CA ALA A 168 10.78 -3.70 -4.44
C ALA A 168 12.15 -4.37 -4.63
N PRO A 169 13.29 -3.63 -4.62
CA PRO A 169 14.60 -4.25 -4.79
C PRO A 169 14.95 -5.25 -3.68
N VAL A 170 14.75 -4.87 -2.42
CA VAL A 170 15.04 -5.75 -1.28
C VAL A 170 14.06 -6.91 -1.22
N THR A 171 12.78 -6.69 -1.54
CA THR A 171 11.78 -7.76 -1.61
C THR A 171 12.15 -8.79 -2.67
N GLY A 172 12.58 -8.33 -3.86
CA GLY A 172 13.05 -9.22 -4.92
C GLY A 172 14.25 -10.06 -4.49
N ALA A 173 15.24 -9.44 -3.84
CA ALA A 173 16.41 -10.16 -3.31
C ALA A 173 16.03 -11.23 -2.26
N LEU A 174 15.14 -10.87 -1.32
CA LEU A 174 14.67 -11.80 -0.28
C LEU A 174 13.89 -13.00 -0.87
N VAL A 175 13.00 -12.74 -1.85
CA VAL A 175 12.27 -13.81 -2.53
C VAL A 175 13.21 -14.71 -3.32
N THR A 176 14.22 -14.16 -3.98
CA THR A 176 15.24 -14.95 -4.69
C THR A 176 16.01 -15.85 -3.71
N GLN A 177 16.44 -15.31 -2.58
CA GLN A 177 17.13 -16.10 -1.55
C GLN A 177 16.27 -17.26 -1.05
N LEU A 178 14.98 -17.03 -0.81
CA LEU A 178 14.05 -18.09 -0.42
C LEU A 178 13.91 -19.18 -1.50
N ILE A 179 13.74 -18.79 -2.76
CA ILE A 179 13.61 -19.72 -3.90
C ILE A 179 14.87 -20.58 -4.06
N CYS A 180 16.04 -19.97 -3.85
CA CYS A 180 17.35 -20.67 -3.95
C CYS A 180 17.68 -21.48 -2.68
N GLY A 181 16.84 -21.48 -1.65
CA GLY A 181 17.14 -22.15 -0.37
C GLY A 181 18.27 -21.51 0.41
N GLU A 182 18.57 -20.24 0.16
CA GLU A 182 19.60 -19.47 0.83
C GLU A 182 19.05 -18.83 2.11
N LYS A 183 19.96 -18.54 3.05
CA LYS A 183 19.62 -17.73 4.21
C LYS A 183 19.30 -16.31 3.77
N THR A 184 18.13 -15.81 4.18
CA THR A 184 17.73 -14.43 3.88
C THR A 184 18.65 -13.41 4.55
N SER A 185 18.98 -12.34 3.83
CA SER A 185 19.83 -11.25 4.32
C SER A 185 19.21 -10.43 5.45
N LEU A 186 17.90 -10.53 5.62
CA LEU A 186 17.13 -9.92 6.72
C LEU A 186 16.24 -10.99 7.36
N ALA A 187 15.92 -10.82 8.64
CA ALA A 187 14.93 -11.62 9.33
C ALA A 187 13.53 -11.28 8.80
N ILE A 188 12.86 -12.25 8.19
CA ILE A 188 11.53 -12.07 7.57
C ILE A 188 10.50 -13.10 8.04
N GLU A 189 10.78 -13.83 9.09
CA GLU A 189 9.91 -14.87 9.64
C GLU A 189 8.52 -14.32 9.98
N GLU A 190 8.48 -13.09 10.51
CA GLU A 190 7.23 -12.38 10.83
C GLU A 190 6.46 -11.91 9.58
N LEU A 191 7.08 -11.93 8.40
CA LEU A 191 6.45 -11.55 7.14
C LEU A 191 5.84 -12.75 6.40
N SER A 192 6.10 -13.97 6.87
CA SER A 192 5.61 -15.21 6.26
C SER A 192 4.08 -15.22 6.16
N PRO A 193 3.49 -15.70 5.04
CA PRO A 193 2.05 -15.90 4.91
C PRO A 193 1.50 -16.91 5.93
N ALA A 194 2.34 -17.79 6.47
CA ALA A 194 1.97 -18.78 7.49
C ALA A 194 1.35 -18.14 8.75
N ARG A 195 1.69 -16.89 9.09
CA ARG A 195 1.15 -16.18 10.26
C ARG A 195 -0.38 -16.07 10.25
N PHE A 196 -1.00 -16.01 9.07
CA PHE A 196 -2.46 -15.90 8.96
C PHE A 196 -3.20 -17.21 9.24
N ARG A 197 -2.52 -18.36 9.26
CA ARG A 197 -3.09 -19.67 9.59
C ARG A 197 -3.25 -19.87 11.08
N VAL A 198 -2.30 -19.37 11.84
CA VAL A 198 -2.34 -19.42 13.30
C VAL A 198 -3.54 -18.64 13.80
N LEU A 199 -3.78 -17.46 13.26
CA LEU A 199 -4.93 -16.60 13.60
C LEU A 199 -6.28 -17.32 13.34
N LYS A 200 -6.45 -17.98 12.20
CA LYS A 200 -7.68 -18.75 11.91
C LYS A 200 -7.93 -19.89 12.90
N LYS A 201 -6.89 -20.62 13.30
CA LYS A 201 -7.01 -21.70 14.29
C LYS A 201 -7.42 -21.18 15.67
N GLU A 202 -6.90 -20.04 16.08
CA GLU A 202 -7.25 -19.40 17.35
C GLU A 202 -8.69 -18.85 17.34
N GLU A 203 -9.13 -18.24 16.24
CA GLU A 203 -10.51 -17.79 16.07
C GLU A 203 -11.51 -18.96 16.08
N GLN A 204 -11.21 -20.04 15.39
CA GLN A 204 -12.04 -21.24 15.41
C GLN A 204 -12.12 -21.86 16.78
N SER A 205 -10.98 -22.02 17.46
CA SER A 205 -10.91 -22.53 18.84
C SER A 205 -11.69 -21.63 19.83
N THR A 206 -11.66 -20.32 19.65
CA THR A 206 -12.39 -19.38 20.50
C THR A 206 -13.89 -19.41 20.24
N LEU A 207 -14.31 -19.60 18.97
CA LEU A 207 -15.72 -19.75 18.60
C LEU A 207 -16.30 -21.09 19.11
N GLU A 208 -15.52 -22.17 19.08
CA GLU A 208 -15.91 -23.47 19.64
C GLU A 208 -16.07 -23.39 21.16
N ARG A 209 -15.16 -22.70 21.87
CA ARG A 209 -15.25 -22.50 23.32
C ARG A 209 -16.43 -21.62 23.77
N ARG A 210 -16.97 -20.77 22.89
CA ARG A 210 -18.14 -19.92 23.17
C ARG A 210 -19.48 -20.64 22.88
N ARG A 211 -19.45 -21.84 22.28
CA ARG A 211 -20.64 -22.66 21.99
C ARG A 211 -20.98 -23.68 23.08
N PHE A 212 -20.14 -23.77 24.09
CA PHE A 212 -20.34 -24.54 25.33
C PHE A 212 -20.40 -23.60 26.54
#